data_42a543b4f63b8f197336df67b35f2fcd
#
_entry.id   42a543b4f63b8f197336df67b35f2fcd
#
_cell.length_a   1.000
_cell.length_b   1.000
_cell.length_c   1.000
_cell.angle_alpha   90.00
_cell.angle_beta   90.00
_cell.angle_gamma   90.00
#
_symmetry.space_group_name_H-M   'P 1'
#
loop_
_entity.id
_entity.type
_entity.pdbx_description
1 polymer ?
#
loop_
_entity_poly.entity_id
_entity_poly.type
_entity_poly.pdbx_seq_one_letter_code
_entity_poly.pdbx_strand_id
1 'polypeptide(L)'
;MSSPLQNITVAAPGFRGLNTQDSPLSLDNSFASIADNCVIDQYGRIGARKGRELLTTNPEILGTSNGLGTITEFVNESGVSIVFSAGNNKIFTGTTTLVDATPVGTTIVGNEWRIVNFTNHCYFFQKGNEPLVYADHEGVITTVEGHDHSTGIPPQGNEVLAAFGRLWVADVEGDPNTIYWSDLLDGTKWSGGSTGSLSLSKVWPTGYDEVIGLAAHNGFLVIFGKTSIVIYSGAESPATMVLSDTIANVGCKHRDSIQNVGTDLFFLSNEGVRSLGRVIQEKSSPVRDISKNVRNDLLHIANLQTNGIKSVYSPEEAFYLISFPSSSVVYCFDMRTPLEDGSHRATVWTGISLRSFARTVDGILYMGNADGINTYSGYLDVTSPYQVNYFTNPLDFGDSSRLKILKELDLTFIGGQNTQVTVNWGYDYTQAYTKEVITLKNSLLAEFNVAEFNVPTSEYGASIILDRKKVRPSGSGNVVTLGLTVTVSGVPISLQEMNIQALIGRML
;
A
#
# COMPACT_ATOMS: atom_id res chain seq x y z
N MET A 1 -2.90 -16.34 -51.36
CA MET A 1 -1.87 -15.91 -50.40
C MET A 1 -2.41 -16.30 -49.03
N SER A 2 -1.65 -17.06 -48.24
CA SER A 2 -2.03 -17.38 -46.86
C SER A 2 -2.04 -16.08 -46.04
N SER A 3 -3.07 -15.89 -45.20
CA SER A 3 -3.10 -14.76 -44.27
C SER A 3 -1.85 -14.81 -43.36
N PRO A 4 -1.17 -13.70 -43.12
CA PRO A 4 0.03 -13.68 -42.30
C PRO A 4 -0.32 -14.05 -40.84
N LEU A 5 0.51 -14.92 -40.27
CA LEU A 5 0.47 -15.21 -38.83
C LEU A 5 1.22 -14.10 -38.12
N GLN A 6 0.59 -13.49 -37.10
CA GLN A 6 1.20 -12.50 -36.22
C GLN A 6 1.21 -12.98 -34.77
N ASN A 7 2.22 -12.57 -34.04
CA ASN A 7 2.40 -12.91 -32.65
C ASN A 7 2.49 -11.65 -31.81
N ILE A 8 1.84 -11.63 -30.66
CA ILE A 8 2.09 -10.72 -29.57
C ILE A 8 2.65 -11.53 -28.42
N THR A 9 3.82 -11.14 -27.92
CA THR A 9 4.45 -11.79 -26.78
C THR A 9 4.63 -10.77 -25.67
N VAL A 10 4.11 -11.05 -24.48
CA VAL A 10 4.37 -10.32 -23.26
C VAL A 10 5.05 -11.27 -22.29
N ALA A 11 6.30 -11.02 -21.99
CA ALA A 11 7.10 -11.84 -21.09
C ALA A 11 7.73 -10.97 -19.99
N ALA A 12 7.93 -11.54 -18.81
CA ALA A 12 8.66 -10.86 -17.75
C ALA A 12 10.09 -10.49 -18.20
N PRO A 13 10.55 -9.26 -17.88
CA PRO A 13 9.96 -8.25 -16.99
C PRO A 13 9.02 -7.23 -17.68
N GLY A 14 8.49 -7.54 -18.85
CA GLY A 14 7.72 -6.62 -19.71
C GLY A 14 6.30 -6.29 -19.22
N PHE A 15 5.76 -6.94 -18.19
CA PHE A 15 4.45 -6.60 -17.66
C PHE A 15 4.46 -5.23 -16.99
N ARG A 16 3.54 -4.34 -17.41
CA ARG A 16 3.44 -2.94 -16.94
C ARG A 16 2.34 -2.72 -15.91
N GLY A 17 1.54 -3.74 -15.59
CA GLY A 17 0.43 -3.66 -14.64
C GLY A 17 -0.81 -2.98 -15.22
N LEU A 18 -1.66 -2.48 -14.34
CA LEU A 18 -2.97 -1.89 -14.65
C LEU A 18 -2.83 -0.50 -15.27
N ASN A 19 -3.61 -0.24 -16.33
CA ASN A 19 -3.84 1.10 -16.85
C ASN A 19 -5.32 1.25 -17.21
N THR A 20 -6.02 2.07 -16.45
CA THR A 20 -7.44 2.42 -16.65
C THR A 20 -7.61 3.88 -17.06
N GLN A 21 -6.51 4.62 -17.23
CA GLN A 21 -6.52 6.04 -17.50
C GLN A 21 -6.55 6.35 -19.00
N ASP A 22 -5.75 5.62 -19.77
CA ASP A 22 -5.60 5.87 -21.20
C ASP A 22 -6.64 5.06 -22.02
N SER A 23 -6.84 5.46 -23.27
CA SER A 23 -7.74 4.74 -24.17
C SER A 23 -7.24 3.31 -24.41
N PRO A 24 -8.09 2.30 -24.24
CA PRO A 24 -7.68 0.90 -24.36
C PRO A 24 -7.00 0.55 -25.69
N LEU A 25 -7.36 1.23 -26.78
CA LEU A 25 -6.77 0.98 -28.10
C LEU A 25 -5.44 1.68 -28.34
N SER A 26 -5.06 2.62 -27.49
CA SER A 26 -3.76 3.33 -27.59
C SER A 26 -2.72 2.78 -26.63
N LEU A 27 -3.09 1.82 -25.78
CA LEU A 27 -2.20 1.22 -24.78
C LEU A 27 -1.24 0.22 -25.41
N ASP A 28 -0.01 0.19 -24.86
CA ASP A 28 0.92 -0.89 -25.13
C ASP A 28 0.35 -2.24 -24.66
N ASN A 29 0.61 -3.30 -25.41
CA ASN A 29 0.10 -4.66 -25.15
C ASN A 29 0.53 -5.26 -23.81
N SER A 30 1.50 -4.65 -23.15
CA SER A 30 2.01 -5.07 -21.83
C SER A 30 1.22 -4.53 -20.63
N PHE A 31 0.29 -3.59 -20.87
CA PHE A 31 -0.65 -3.14 -19.85
C PHE A 31 -1.86 -4.07 -19.73
N ALA A 32 -2.44 -4.07 -18.56
CA ALA A 32 -3.67 -4.79 -18.25
C ALA A 32 -4.85 -3.81 -18.07
N SER A 33 -6.04 -4.25 -18.44
CA SER A 33 -7.30 -3.58 -18.10
C SER A 33 -7.84 -4.02 -16.73
N ILE A 34 -7.47 -5.23 -16.26
CA ILE A 34 -7.76 -5.76 -14.92
C ILE A 34 -6.50 -6.47 -14.41
N ALA A 35 -6.11 -6.17 -13.17
CA ALA A 35 -5.01 -6.82 -12.46
C ALA A 35 -5.36 -6.92 -10.97
N ASP A 36 -6.33 -7.79 -10.65
CA ASP A 36 -6.88 -7.92 -9.29
C ASP A 36 -6.16 -9.01 -8.51
N ASN A 37 -5.85 -8.70 -7.25
CA ASN A 37 -5.13 -9.57 -6.32
C ASN A 37 -3.80 -10.09 -6.86
N CYS A 38 -3.19 -9.28 -7.73
CA CYS A 38 -1.88 -9.51 -8.32
C CYS A 38 -0.81 -8.64 -7.65
N VAL A 39 0.43 -9.05 -7.82
CA VAL A 39 1.64 -8.25 -7.59
C VAL A 39 2.60 -8.44 -8.75
N ILE A 40 3.46 -7.47 -8.99
CA ILE A 40 4.60 -7.64 -9.89
C ILE A 40 5.77 -8.08 -9.02
N ASP A 41 6.30 -9.27 -9.28
CA ASP A 41 7.37 -9.85 -8.48
C ASP A 41 8.76 -9.29 -8.85
N GLN A 42 9.79 -9.76 -8.14
CA GLN A 42 11.18 -9.32 -8.37
C GLN A 42 11.71 -9.61 -9.78
N TYR A 43 11.08 -10.51 -10.52
CA TYR A 43 11.44 -10.86 -11.89
C TYR A 43 10.54 -10.15 -12.91
N GLY A 44 9.65 -9.27 -12.46
CA GLY A 44 8.69 -8.56 -13.30
C GLY A 44 7.56 -9.42 -13.85
N ARG A 45 7.22 -10.54 -13.18
CA ARG A 45 6.09 -11.41 -13.51
C ARG A 45 4.81 -10.89 -12.85
N ILE A 46 3.67 -11.23 -13.43
CA ILE A 46 2.39 -11.09 -12.76
C ILE A 46 2.17 -12.30 -11.86
N GLY A 47 2.28 -12.11 -10.55
CA GLY A 47 2.08 -13.14 -9.55
C GLY A 47 0.84 -12.89 -8.70
N ALA A 48 0.33 -13.94 -8.06
CA ALA A 48 -0.64 -13.81 -6.99
C ALA A 48 0.00 -13.03 -5.82
N ARG A 49 -0.74 -12.12 -5.19
CA ARG A 49 -0.29 -11.53 -3.93
C ARG A 49 -0.18 -12.60 -2.85
N LYS A 50 0.60 -12.35 -1.81
CA LYS A 50 0.47 -13.17 -0.60
C LYS A 50 -0.91 -12.97 0.03
N GLY A 51 -1.32 -13.95 0.80
CA GLY A 51 -2.51 -13.87 1.61
C GLY A 51 -2.28 -13.09 2.91
N ARG A 52 -3.16 -13.32 3.85
CA ARG A 52 -3.03 -12.80 5.22
C ARG A 52 -3.22 -13.94 6.22
N GLU A 53 -2.32 -14.05 7.15
CA GLU A 53 -2.38 -15.01 8.24
C GLU A 53 -2.80 -14.29 9.52
N LEU A 54 -3.92 -14.71 10.11
CA LEU A 54 -4.44 -14.09 11.33
C LEU A 54 -3.58 -14.54 12.51
N LEU A 55 -3.03 -13.56 13.23
CA LEU A 55 -2.28 -13.79 14.46
C LEU A 55 -3.16 -13.74 15.71
N THR A 56 -4.13 -12.82 15.75
CA THR A 56 -4.97 -12.58 16.91
C THR A 56 -5.89 -13.77 17.18
N THR A 57 -5.83 -14.29 18.42
CA THR A 57 -6.63 -15.45 18.87
C THR A 57 -7.86 -15.06 19.69
N ASN A 58 -7.97 -13.78 20.09
CA ASN A 58 -9.09 -13.24 20.86
C ASN A 58 -9.76 -12.04 20.17
N PRO A 59 -10.24 -12.19 18.94
CA PRO A 59 -10.81 -11.08 18.16
C PRO A 59 -12.07 -10.49 18.79
N GLU A 60 -12.76 -11.22 19.66
CA GLU A 60 -13.96 -10.77 20.37
C GLU A 60 -13.74 -9.52 21.23
N ILE A 61 -12.49 -9.24 21.65
CA ILE A 61 -12.14 -8.04 22.42
C ILE A 61 -12.36 -6.75 21.60
N LEU A 62 -12.32 -6.86 20.27
CA LEU A 62 -12.58 -5.75 19.35
C LEU A 62 -14.07 -5.44 19.20
N GLY A 63 -14.96 -6.33 19.69
CA GLY A 63 -16.40 -6.16 19.64
C GLY A 63 -16.93 -6.05 18.22
N THR A 64 -17.97 -5.24 18.03
CA THR A 64 -18.55 -4.92 16.72
C THR A 64 -17.94 -3.67 16.09
N SER A 65 -16.84 -3.17 16.65
CA SER A 65 -16.14 -1.99 16.13
C SER A 65 -15.52 -2.27 14.77
N ASN A 66 -15.07 -1.21 14.16
CA ASN A 66 -14.44 -1.28 12.83
C ASN A 66 -13.04 -1.95 12.82
N GLY A 67 -12.65 -2.67 13.88
CA GLY A 67 -11.36 -3.33 14.00
C GLY A 67 -10.22 -2.38 14.41
N LEU A 68 -9.00 -2.76 14.06
CA LEU A 68 -7.80 -2.02 14.45
C LEU A 68 -7.49 -0.89 13.46
N GLY A 69 -7.70 0.36 13.89
CA GLY A 69 -7.42 1.57 13.09
C GLY A 69 -5.95 1.98 13.09
N THR A 70 -5.17 1.49 14.07
CA THR A 70 -3.74 1.78 14.18
C THR A 70 -3.00 0.57 14.74
N ILE A 71 -1.79 0.31 14.22
CA ILE A 71 -0.82 -0.66 14.75
C ILE A 71 0.55 0.01 14.71
N THR A 72 1.36 -0.18 15.75
CA THR A 72 2.75 0.31 15.78
C THR A 72 3.60 -0.64 16.61
N GLU A 73 4.83 -0.87 16.20
CA GLU A 73 5.84 -1.54 16.98
C GLU A 73 6.65 -0.51 17.76
N PHE A 74 6.81 -0.72 19.04
CA PHE A 74 7.77 -0.05 19.91
C PHE A 74 8.91 -1.00 20.22
N VAL A 75 10.13 -0.56 20.03
CA VAL A 75 11.34 -1.31 20.43
C VAL A 75 12.07 -0.48 21.47
N ASN A 76 12.24 -1.04 22.64
CA ASN A 76 12.95 -0.38 23.75
C ASN A 76 14.48 -0.40 23.55
N GLU A 77 15.22 0.30 24.40
CA GLU A 77 16.68 0.36 24.36
C GLU A 77 17.37 -1.00 24.56
N SER A 78 16.68 -1.97 25.14
CA SER A 78 17.16 -3.36 25.30
C SER A 78 16.84 -4.26 24.12
N GLY A 79 16.18 -3.72 23.06
CA GLY A 79 15.79 -4.49 21.87
C GLY A 79 14.51 -5.32 22.05
N VAL A 80 13.77 -5.12 23.13
CA VAL A 80 12.48 -5.80 23.34
C VAL A 80 11.38 -5.10 22.53
N SER A 81 10.69 -5.85 21.70
CA SER A 81 9.59 -5.36 20.85
C SER A 81 8.25 -5.52 21.57
N ILE A 82 7.45 -4.46 21.56
CA ILE A 82 6.07 -4.43 22.03
C ILE A 82 5.22 -3.87 20.88
N VAL A 83 4.15 -4.58 20.51
CA VAL A 83 3.21 -4.09 19.50
C VAL A 83 2.03 -3.44 20.21
N PHE A 84 1.78 -2.18 19.89
CA PHE A 84 0.59 -1.43 20.30
C PHE A 84 -0.41 -1.35 19.16
N SER A 85 -1.68 -1.42 19.50
CA SER A 85 -2.76 -1.23 18.53
C SER A 85 -3.94 -0.49 19.16
N ALA A 86 -4.74 0.17 18.31
CA ALA A 86 -5.93 0.89 18.74
C ALA A 86 -7.17 0.38 18.01
N GLY A 87 -8.20 0.02 18.79
CA GLY A 87 -9.46 -0.49 18.26
C GLY A 87 -10.53 -0.47 19.36
N ASN A 88 -11.80 -0.49 19.00
CA ASN A 88 -12.92 -0.51 19.96
C ASN A 88 -12.82 0.57 21.06
N ASN A 89 -12.35 1.77 20.72
CA ASN A 89 -12.07 2.87 21.66
C ASN A 89 -11.14 2.47 22.82
N LYS A 90 -10.17 1.61 22.53
CA LYS A 90 -9.17 1.11 23.47
C LYS A 90 -7.79 1.05 22.83
N ILE A 91 -6.78 1.05 23.67
CA ILE A 91 -5.40 0.74 23.30
C ILE A 91 -5.09 -0.69 23.77
N PHE A 92 -4.50 -1.48 22.89
CA PHE A 92 -4.09 -2.85 23.18
C PHE A 92 -2.59 -3.03 23.05
N THR A 93 -2.07 -3.99 23.81
CA THR A 93 -0.71 -4.54 23.64
C THR A 93 -0.78 -5.99 23.15
N GLY A 94 0.26 -6.40 22.45
CA GLY A 94 0.40 -7.78 21.95
C GLY A 94 -0.11 -7.96 20.52
N THR A 95 0.14 -9.13 19.97
CA THR A 95 -0.24 -9.53 18.59
C THR A 95 -1.17 -10.73 18.58
N THR A 96 -0.74 -11.84 19.23
CA THR A 96 -1.50 -13.08 19.31
C THR A 96 -2.66 -12.97 20.28
N THR A 97 -2.40 -12.44 21.47
CA THR A 97 -3.45 -12.10 22.45
C THR A 97 -3.41 -10.60 22.67
N LEU A 98 -4.50 -9.93 22.31
CA LEU A 98 -4.65 -8.50 22.57
C LEU A 98 -5.02 -8.29 24.04
N VAL A 99 -4.24 -7.48 24.74
CA VAL A 99 -4.47 -7.12 26.14
C VAL A 99 -4.82 -5.65 26.21
N ASP A 100 -5.91 -5.31 26.90
CA ASP A 100 -6.34 -3.93 27.12
C ASP A 100 -5.31 -3.19 27.97
N ALA A 101 -4.67 -2.20 27.41
CA ALA A 101 -3.67 -1.35 28.04
C ALA A 101 -4.16 0.10 28.19
N THR A 102 -5.45 0.35 27.99
CA THR A 102 -6.03 1.69 28.14
C THR A 102 -5.83 2.17 29.59
N PRO A 103 -5.34 3.39 29.84
CA PRO A 103 -5.15 3.91 31.18
C PRO A 103 -6.43 3.88 32.02
N VAL A 104 -6.32 3.43 33.24
CA VAL A 104 -7.47 3.35 34.17
C VAL A 104 -8.01 4.75 34.46
N GLY A 105 -9.31 4.93 34.31
CA GLY A 105 -9.98 6.21 34.55
C GLY A 105 -9.94 7.17 33.33
N THR A 106 -9.27 6.81 32.27
CA THR A 106 -9.24 7.60 31.02
C THR A 106 -10.29 7.05 30.05
N THR A 107 -11.12 7.94 29.52
CA THR A 107 -12.03 7.61 28.42
C THR A 107 -11.44 8.10 27.12
N ILE A 108 -11.20 7.19 26.19
CA ILE A 108 -10.73 7.50 24.84
C ILE A 108 -11.83 7.24 23.82
N VAL A 109 -11.81 7.99 22.73
CA VAL A 109 -12.80 7.86 21.65
C VAL A 109 -12.04 7.77 20.33
N GLY A 110 -12.43 6.77 19.50
CA GLY A 110 -11.86 6.57 18.19
C GLY A 110 -10.64 5.64 18.15
N ASN A 111 -10.29 5.21 16.95
CA ASN A 111 -9.28 4.18 16.70
C ASN A 111 -8.13 4.67 15.81
N GLU A 112 -8.22 5.91 15.33
CA GLU A 112 -7.29 6.51 14.36
C GLU A 112 -6.15 7.28 15.05
N TRP A 113 -5.43 6.60 15.92
CA TRP A 113 -4.31 7.19 16.65
C TRP A 113 -3.07 7.36 15.79
N ARG A 114 -2.30 8.41 16.02
CA ARG A 114 -0.94 8.52 15.54
C ARG A 114 0.00 8.14 16.68
N ILE A 115 0.82 7.12 16.45
CA ILE A 115 1.70 6.56 17.48
C ILE A 115 3.13 6.71 17.00
N VAL A 116 4.01 7.25 17.83
CA VAL A 116 5.43 7.46 17.49
C VAL A 116 6.32 7.07 18.65
N ASN A 117 7.49 6.55 18.32
CA ASN A 117 8.54 6.21 19.26
C ASN A 117 9.51 7.38 19.39
N PHE A 118 9.79 7.82 20.60
CA PHE A 118 10.71 8.90 20.87
C PHE A 118 11.36 8.74 22.26
N THR A 119 12.69 8.80 22.34
CA THR A 119 13.47 8.73 23.60
C THR A 119 13.05 7.59 24.54
N ASN A 120 13.01 6.37 24.04
CA ASN A 120 12.60 5.15 24.77
C ASN A 120 11.17 5.19 25.35
N HIS A 121 10.31 6.02 24.77
CA HIS A 121 8.90 6.13 25.07
C HIS A 121 8.08 5.95 23.80
N CYS A 122 6.83 5.50 23.95
CA CYS A 122 5.86 5.44 22.86
C CYS A 122 4.74 6.44 23.15
N TYR A 123 4.51 7.39 22.23
CA TYR A 123 3.52 8.46 22.41
C TYR A 123 2.34 8.23 21.48
N PHE A 124 1.13 8.48 22.01
CA PHE A 124 -0.13 8.27 21.32
C PHE A 124 -0.89 9.59 21.23
N PHE A 125 -1.20 10.02 20.02
CA PHE A 125 -1.90 11.28 19.74
C PHE A 125 -3.13 11.03 18.90
N GLN A 126 -4.22 11.68 19.27
CA GLN A 126 -5.45 11.76 18.49
C GLN A 126 -6.20 13.04 18.86
N LYS A 127 -6.75 13.70 17.84
CA LYS A 127 -7.54 14.93 18.02
C LYS A 127 -8.70 14.73 18.99
N GLY A 128 -8.86 15.63 19.96
CA GLY A 128 -9.92 15.57 20.97
C GLY A 128 -9.73 14.53 22.08
N ASN A 129 -8.59 13.84 22.10
CA ASN A 129 -8.20 12.96 23.20
C ASN A 129 -6.94 13.49 23.86
N GLU A 130 -6.83 13.27 25.15
CA GLU A 130 -5.63 13.55 25.90
C GLU A 130 -4.49 12.68 25.39
N PRO A 131 -3.31 13.25 25.06
CA PRO A 131 -2.16 12.47 24.62
C PRO A 131 -1.67 11.49 25.67
N LEU A 132 -1.33 10.27 25.24
CA LEU A 132 -0.88 9.21 26.12
C LEU A 132 0.61 8.91 25.89
N VAL A 133 1.26 8.35 26.90
CA VAL A 133 2.64 7.91 26.85
C VAL A 133 2.79 6.55 27.51
N TYR A 134 3.57 5.68 26.87
CA TYR A 134 4.09 4.45 27.45
C TYR A 134 5.58 4.66 27.73
N ALA A 135 5.98 4.51 28.97
CA ALA A 135 7.36 4.50 29.38
C ALA A 135 7.76 3.06 29.73
N ASP A 136 8.83 2.55 29.10
CA ASP A 136 9.25 1.16 29.23
C ASP A 136 9.52 0.76 30.70
N HIS A 137 10.14 1.66 31.48
CA HIS A 137 10.45 1.40 32.91
C HIS A 137 9.21 1.34 33.81
N GLU A 138 8.08 1.94 33.40
CA GLU A 138 6.82 1.88 34.13
C GLU A 138 5.95 0.70 33.71
N GLY A 139 6.08 0.24 32.46
CA GLY A 139 5.35 -0.88 31.90
C GLY A 139 3.83 -0.62 31.73
N VAL A 140 3.40 0.62 31.87
CA VAL A 140 2.00 1.06 31.75
C VAL A 140 1.87 2.29 30.87
N ILE A 141 0.68 2.48 30.32
CA ILE A 141 0.32 3.71 29.58
C ILE A 141 -0.30 4.69 30.58
N THR A 142 0.17 5.93 30.54
CA THR A 142 -0.37 7.05 31.33
C THR A 142 -0.71 8.21 30.40
N THR A 143 -1.39 9.24 30.91
CA THR A 143 -1.52 10.50 30.18
C THR A 143 -0.17 11.25 30.19
N VAL A 144 0.13 11.98 29.13
CA VAL A 144 1.39 12.78 29.08
C VAL A 144 1.40 13.82 30.20
N GLU A 145 0.27 14.43 30.51
CA GLU A 145 0.16 15.40 31.60
C GLU A 145 0.38 14.75 32.98
N GLY A 146 -0.10 13.52 33.17
CA GLY A 146 0.05 12.77 34.43
C GLY A 146 1.39 12.03 34.58
N HIS A 147 2.27 12.09 33.58
CA HIS A 147 3.57 11.44 33.64
C HIS A 147 4.54 12.21 34.52
N ASP A 148 5.42 11.51 35.23
CA ASP A 148 6.46 12.11 36.05
C ASP A 148 7.33 13.10 35.26
N HIS A 149 7.63 14.24 35.86
CA HIS A 149 8.39 15.34 35.25
C HIS A 149 7.73 16.04 34.04
N SER A 150 6.45 15.75 33.73
CA SER A 150 5.72 16.49 32.70
C SER A 150 5.58 17.96 33.04
N THR A 151 5.57 18.83 32.04
CA THR A 151 5.32 20.26 32.23
C THR A 151 4.45 20.81 31.09
N GLY A 152 3.45 21.60 31.47
CA GLY A 152 2.50 22.15 30.49
C GLY A 152 1.49 21.13 30.01
N ILE A 153 0.53 21.60 29.25
CA ILE A 153 -0.54 20.78 28.67
C ILE A 153 -0.11 20.40 27.24
N PRO A 154 0.00 19.09 26.94
CA PRO A 154 0.32 18.65 25.58
C PRO A 154 -0.82 19.01 24.62
N PRO A 155 -0.53 19.46 23.39
CA PRO A 155 -1.56 19.77 22.40
C PRO A 155 -2.27 18.47 21.95
N GLN A 156 -3.61 18.49 21.92
CA GLN A 156 -4.44 17.37 21.46
C GLN A 156 -4.53 17.36 19.93
N GLY A 157 -3.39 17.09 19.28
CA GLY A 157 -3.29 17.10 17.85
C GLY A 157 -3.58 15.74 17.22
N ASN A 158 -4.00 15.77 15.98
CA ASN A 158 -4.24 14.57 15.17
C ASN A 158 -2.94 14.02 14.56
N GLU A 159 -1.97 14.87 14.31
CA GLU A 159 -0.68 14.50 13.73
C GLU A 159 0.45 14.70 14.72
N VAL A 160 1.32 13.70 14.83
CA VAL A 160 2.58 13.80 15.59
C VAL A 160 3.73 13.22 14.79
N LEU A 161 4.87 13.89 14.82
CA LEU A 161 6.12 13.50 14.19
C LEU A 161 7.26 13.53 15.21
N ALA A 162 8.00 12.45 15.35
CA ALA A 162 9.26 12.42 16.10
C ALA A 162 10.41 12.73 15.15
N ALA A 163 10.97 13.92 15.23
CA ALA A 163 12.06 14.37 14.36
C ALA A 163 12.85 15.50 15.01
N PHE A 164 14.11 15.70 14.59
CA PHE A 164 14.98 16.78 15.04
C PHE A 164 15.11 16.87 16.57
N GLY A 165 15.11 15.69 17.24
CA GLY A 165 15.21 15.58 18.69
C GLY A 165 13.99 16.08 19.45
N ARG A 166 12.80 16.13 18.82
CA ARG A 166 11.55 16.63 19.41
C ARG A 166 10.33 15.87 18.91
N LEU A 167 9.24 16.01 19.64
CA LEU A 167 7.90 15.72 19.11
C LEU A 167 7.32 16.99 18.48
N TRP A 168 6.82 16.88 17.28
CA TRP A 168 6.09 17.91 16.55
C TRP A 168 4.63 17.50 16.46
N VAL A 169 3.73 18.38 16.85
CA VAL A 169 2.28 18.12 16.85
C VAL A 169 1.56 19.16 16.01
N ALA A 170 0.58 18.71 15.25
CA ALA A 170 -0.23 19.54 14.37
C ALA A 170 -1.68 19.06 14.29
N ASP A 171 -2.52 19.78 13.55
CA ASP A 171 -3.96 19.53 13.43
C ASP A 171 -4.65 19.45 14.79
N VAL A 172 -4.41 20.45 15.62
CA VAL A 172 -5.00 20.58 16.95
C VAL A 172 -6.43 21.11 16.83
N GLU A 173 -7.34 20.62 17.69
CA GLU A 173 -8.72 21.08 17.69
C GLU A 173 -8.81 22.56 18.02
N GLY A 174 -9.51 23.33 17.17
CA GLY A 174 -9.62 24.79 17.29
C GLY A 174 -8.39 25.58 16.80
N ASP A 175 -7.28 24.90 16.46
CA ASP A 175 -6.07 25.54 15.93
C ASP A 175 -5.38 24.70 14.83
N PRO A 176 -6.02 24.52 13.67
CA PRO A 176 -5.52 23.66 12.60
C PRO A 176 -4.34 24.23 11.83
N ASN A 177 -3.94 25.47 12.13
CA ASN A 177 -2.90 26.23 11.41
C ASN A 177 -1.60 26.36 12.19
N THR A 178 -1.50 25.77 13.36
CA THR A 178 -0.32 25.91 14.22
C THR A 178 0.36 24.56 14.38
N ILE A 179 1.69 24.57 14.33
CA ILE A 179 2.52 23.44 14.73
C ILE A 179 3.13 23.73 16.09
N TYR A 180 3.19 22.71 16.93
CA TYR A 180 3.74 22.75 18.27
C TYR A 180 4.93 21.81 18.38
N TRP A 181 5.88 22.11 19.26
CA TRP A 181 6.99 21.19 19.52
C TRP A 181 7.31 21.06 21.01
N SER A 182 7.71 19.86 21.42
CA SER A 182 8.16 19.53 22.76
C SER A 182 9.54 20.12 23.08
N ASP A 183 9.97 19.99 24.30
CA ASP A 183 11.37 20.29 24.66
C ASP A 183 12.33 19.31 23.98
N LEU A 184 13.61 19.68 23.94
CA LEU A 184 14.65 18.86 23.30
C LEU A 184 14.83 17.55 24.06
N LEU A 185 14.77 16.42 23.33
CA LEU A 185 14.87 15.05 23.84
C LEU A 185 13.88 14.68 24.95
N ASP A 186 12.81 15.47 25.11
CA ASP A 186 11.79 15.21 26.12
C ASP A 186 10.38 15.46 25.53
N GLY A 187 9.64 14.39 25.28
CA GLY A 187 8.29 14.45 24.73
C GLY A 187 7.19 14.70 25.77
N THR A 188 7.54 14.76 27.06
CA THR A 188 6.59 15.03 28.17
C THR A 188 6.52 16.51 28.52
N LYS A 189 7.48 17.32 28.05
CA LYS A 189 7.57 18.76 28.35
C LYS A 189 7.00 19.61 27.22
N TRP A 190 5.94 20.36 27.54
CA TRP A 190 5.22 21.24 26.62
C TRP A 190 5.17 22.70 27.07
N SER A 191 5.84 23.03 28.20
CA SER A 191 6.03 24.42 28.65
C SER A 191 7.42 24.65 29.21
N GLY A 192 7.96 25.81 29.01
CA GLY A 192 9.32 26.17 29.42
C GLY A 192 10.41 25.58 28.50
N GLY A 193 11.66 25.70 28.87
CA GLY A 193 12.78 25.19 28.08
C GLY A 193 12.81 25.74 26.65
N SER A 194 12.91 24.87 25.69
CA SER A 194 12.92 25.18 24.26
C SER A 194 11.63 24.78 23.53
N THR A 195 10.54 24.56 24.27
CA THR A 195 9.21 24.35 23.71
C THR A 195 8.67 25.55 22.96
N GLY A 196 7.71 25.36 22.07
CA GLY A 196 7.10 26.49 21.39
C GLY A 196 6.07 26.07 20.35
N SER A 197 5.64 27.07 19.61
CA SER A 197 4.68 26.89 18.52
C SER A 197 4.93 27.86 17.37
N LEU A 198 4.48 27.53 16.18
CA LEU A 198 4.53 28.40 15.01
C LEU A 198 3.18 28.39 14.30
N SER A 199 2.56 29.55 14.21
CA SER A 199 1.37 29.74 13.39
C SER A 199 1.72 29.92 11.91
N LEU A 200 1.14 29.11 11.07
CA LEU A 200 1.30 29.12 9.63
C LEU A 200 0.29 30.02 8.90
N SER A 201 -0.61 30.67 9.62
CA SER A 201 -1.71 31.47 9.05
C SER A 201 -1.25 32.56 8.07
N LYS A 202 -0.01 33.05 8.22
CA LYS A 202 0.59 34.07 7.34
C LYS A 202 1.60 33.50 6.34
N VAL A 203 1.82 32.19 6.35
CA VAL A 203 2.85 31.49 5.55
C VAL A 203 2.24 30.78 4.36
N TRP A 204 0.98 30.36 4.48
CA TRP A 204 0.30 29.64 3.42
C TRP A 204 0.25 30.46 2.11
N PRO A 205 0.76 29.91 0.99
CA PRO A 205 0.82 30.65 -0.29
C PRO A 205 -0.56 30.95 -0.88
N THR A 206 -1.57 30.18 -0.49
CA THR A 206 -2.97 30.33 -0.93
C THR A 206 -3.82 31.20 0.02
N GLY A 207 -3.22 31.73 1.08
CA GLY A 207 -3.88 32.58 2.09
C GLY A 207 -4.43 31.84 3.29
N TYR A 208 -5.15 30.74 3.11
CA TYR A 208 -5.65 29.86 4.17
C TYR A 208 -5.47 28.40 3.79
N ASP A 209 -4.94 27.62 4.71
CA ASP A 209 -4.89 26.17 4.61
C ASP A 209 -4.92 25.56 6.02
N GLU A 210 -5.05 24.25 6.14
CA GLU A 210 -5.00 23.51 7.40
C GLU A 210 -3.93 22.43 7.30
N VAL A 211 -3.19 22.20 8.39
CA VAL A 211 -2.18 21.17 8.43
C VAL A 211 -2.84 19.79 8.41
N ILE A 212 -2.42 18.94 7.48
CA ILE A 212 -2.88 17.57 7.36
C ILE A 212 -1.84 16.58 7.88
N GLY A 213 -0.56 16.86 7.63
CA GLY A 213 0.50 15.95 8.03
C GLY A 213 1.85 16.62 8.10
N LEU A 214 2.76 15.96 8.80
CA LEU A 214 4.15 16.37 8.98
C LEU A 214 5.09 15.27 8.50
N ALA A 215 6.23 15.66 7.94
CA ALA A 215 7.30 14.72 7.64
C ALA A 215 8.68 15.37 7.81
N ALA A 216 9.67 14.56 8.12
CA ALA A 216 11.08 14.94 8.05
C ALA A 216 11.68 14.33 6.78
N HIS A 217 12.26 15.14 5.92
CA HIS A 217 12.85 14.70 4.68
C HIS A 217 14.10 15.49 4.33
N ASN A 218 15.22 14.81 4.11
CA ASN A 218 16.51 15.41 3.75
C ASN A 218 16.95 16.58 4.66
N GLY A 219 16.69 16.48 5.98
CA GLY A 219 17.02 17.53 6.95
C GLY A 219 16.03 18.70 7.00
N PHE A 220 14.94 18.63 6.24
CA PHE A 220 13.88 19.64 6.25
C PHE A 220 12.65 19.13 7.01
N LEU A 221 11.95 20.04 7.68
CA LEU A 221 10.59 19.82 8.16
C LEU A 221 9.62 20.17 7.05
N VAL A 222 8.87 19.17 6.59
CA VAL A 222 7.85 19.30 5.53
C VAL A 222 6.48 19.32 6.19
N ILE A 223 5.71 20.36 5.94
CA ILE A 223 4.37 20.57 6.47
C ILE A 223 3.39 20.51 5.31
N PHE A 224 2.54 19.51 5.33
CA PHE A 224 1.50 19.30 4.32
C PHE A 224 0.20 19.96 4.75
N GLY A 225 -0.28 20.90 3.95
CA GLY A 225 -1.64 21.41 4.03
C GLY A 225 -2.58 20.63 3.12
N LYS A 226 -3.86 21.00 3.09
CA LYS A 226 -4.88 20.46 2.16
C LYS A 226 -4.59 20.84 0.71
N THR A 227 -4.04 22.02 0.49
CA THR A 227 -3.84 22.61 -0.85
C THR A 227 -2.41 23.10 -1.10
N SER A 228 -1.55 23.09 -0.07
CA SER A 228 -0.21 23.64 -0.14
C SER A 228 0.78 22.81 0.65
N ILE A 229 2.08 22.95 0.35
CA ILE A 229 3.17 22.34 1.11
C ILE A 229 4.14 23.45 1.50
N VAL A 230 4.60 23.43 2.74
CA VAL A 230 5.55 24.41 3.29
C VAL A 230 6.76 23.64 3.83
N ILE A 231 7.96 24.09 3.50
CA ILE A 231 9.21 23.41 3.82
C ILE A 231 10.11 24.36 4.64
N TYR A 232 10.49 23.91 5.82
CA TYR A 232 11.39 24.64 6.72
C TYR A 232 12.74 23.94 6.85
N SER A 233 13.79 24.73 6.89
CA SER A 233 15.15 24.31 7.27
C SER A 233 15.48 24.77 8.69
N GLY A 234 16.44 24.08 9.34
CA GLY A 234 16.90 24.44 10.69
C GLY A 234 15.93 24.05 11.80
N ALA A 235 15.13 22.99 11.61
CA ALA A 235 14.16 22.49 12.58
C ALA A 235 14.80 21.94 13.88
N GLU A 236 16.11 21.73 13.90
CA GLU A 236 16.88 21.42 15.12
C GLU A 236 16.81 22.55 16.15
N SER A 237 16.68 23.78 15.66
CA SER A 237 16.48 24.99 16.48
C SER A 237 15.19 25.71 16.07
N PRO A 238 14.02 25.22 16.49
CA PRO A 238 12.73 25.66 15.95
C PRO A 238 12.46 27.17 16.06
N ALA A 239 12.98 27.81 17.10
CA ALA A 239 12.82 29.26 17.29
C ALA A 239 13.48 30.11 16.18
N THR A 240 14.44 29.55 15.45
CA THR A 240 15.20 30.19 14.38
C THR A 240 15.09 29.52 13.03
N MET A 241 14.19 28.52 12.91
CA MET A 241 13.98 27.84 11.64
C MET A 241 13.51 28.81 10.55
N VAL A 242 13.95 28.55 9.32
CA VAL A 242 13.72 29.45 8.18
C VAL A 242 12.86 28.74 7.14
N LEU A 243 11.88 29.46 6.61
CA LEU A 243 11.08 29.04 5.48
C LEU A 243 12.00 28.86 4.26
N SER A 244 12.13 27.62 3.79
CA SER A 244 13.00 27.26 2.67
C SER A 244 12.24 27.27 1.34
N ASP A 245 11.03 26.72 1.31
CA ASP A 245 10.21 26.67 0.09
C ASP A 245 8.71 26.60 0.41
N THR A 246 7.90 26.99 -0.58
CA THR A 246 6.43 26.88 -0.52
C THR A 246 5.90 26.39 -1.87
N ILE A 247 5.01 25.43 -1.85
CA ILE A 247 4.40 24.86 -3.05
C ILE A 247 2.90 25.06 -2.96
N ALA A 248 2.35 25.84 -3.87
CA ALA A 248 0.92 26.11 -3.95
C ALA A 248 0.20 25.08 -4.84
N ASN A 249 -1.09 24.88 -4.56
CA ASN A 249 -1.99 24.03 -5.33
C ASN A 249 -1.62 22.53 -5.33
N VAL A 250 -0.72 22.12 -4.44
CA VAL A 250 -0.41 20.70 -4.19
C VAL A 250 -0.43 20.47 -2.70
N GLY A 251 -1.38 19.72 -2.21
CA GLY A 251 -1.51 19.39 -0.79
C GLY A 251 -1.71 17.89 -0.57
N CYS A 252 -1.85 17.50 0.68
CA CYS A 252 -2.07 16.13 1.09
C CYS A 252 -3.54 15.90 1.46
N LYS A 253 -4.11 14.78 0.99
CA LYS A 253 -5.50 14.42 1.28
C LYS A 253 -5.66 13.75 2.65
N HIS A 254 -4.68 12.95 3.06
CA HIS A 254 -4.73 12.21 4.31
C HIS A 254 -3.32 11.96 4.87
N ARG A 255 -3.13 12.24 6.18
CA ARG A 255 -1.83 12.12 6.87
C ARG A 255 -1.18 10.73 6.72
N ASP A 256 -1.97 9.66 6.86
CA ASP A 256 -1.47 8.28 6.82
C ASP A 256 -1.16 7.79 5.38
N SER A 257 -1.28 8.68 4.38
CA SER A 257 -0.77 8.43 3.03
C SER A 257 0.70 8.86 2.84
N ILE A 258 1.25 9.59 3.79
CA ILE A 258 2.63 10.10 3.74
C ILE A 258 3.58 8.98 4.16
N GLN A 259 4.48 8.57 3.25
CA GLN A 259 5.47 7.52 3.48
C GLN A 259 6.84 7.91 2.95
N ASN A 260 7.89 7.63 3.72
CA ASN A 260 9.25 7.67 3.23
C ASN A 260 9.52 6.43 2.37
N VAL A 261 9.82 6.64 1.10
CA VAL A 261 10.11 5.59 0.12
C VAL A 261 11.54 5.77 -0.39
N GLY A 262 12.47 5.09 0.25
CA GLY A 262 13.90 5.24 -0.05
C GLY A 262 14.39 6.67 0.19
N THR A 263 14.76 7.36 -0.88
CA THR A 263 15.25 8.75 -0.84
C THR A 263 14.16 9.79 -1.13
N ASP A 264 12.92 9.38 -1.32
CA ASP A 264 11.79 10.24 -1.66
C ASP A 264 10.67 10.11 -0.63
N LEU A 265 9.69 10.97 -0.71
CA LEU A 265 8.51 10.97 0.13
C LEU A 265 7.26 10.95 -0.74
N PHE A 266 6.44 9.92 -0.55
CA PHE A 266 5.19 9.74 -1.29
C PHE A 266 4.00 10.16 -0.45
N PHE A 267 3.00 10.74 -1.09
CA PHE A 267 1.76 11.17 -0.44
C PHE A 267 0.58 11.19 -1.42
N LEU A 268 -0.62 11.03 -0.91
CA LEU A 268 -1.85 11.17 -1.70
C LEU A 268 -2.27 12.64 -1.74
N SER A 269 -2.26 13.21 -2.94
CA SER A 269 -2.79 14.54 -3.21
C SER A 269 -4.22 14.46 -3.76
N ASN A 270 -4.84 15.62 -4.01
CA ASN A 270 -6.13 15.70 -4.71
C ASN A 270 -6.07 15.28 -6.18
N GLU A 271 -4.90 15.01 -6.71
CA GLU A 271 -4.67 14.63 -8.11
C GLU A 271 -3.97 13.27 -8.26
N GLY A 272 -3.84 12.49 -7.18
CA GLY A 272 -3.23 11.16 -7.17
C GLY A 272 -2.05 11.04 -6.21
N VAL A 273 -1.38 9.89 -6.23
CA VAL A 273 -0.19 9.64 -5.42
C VAL A 273 1.01 10.33 -6.06
N ARG A 274 1.70 11.15 -5.29
CA ARG A 274 2.80 12.00 -5.75
C ARG A 274 4.09 11.78 -5.00
N SER A 275 5.17 12.14 -5.65
CA SER A 275 6.53 12.21 -5.13
C SER A 275 6.84 13.65 -4.73
N LEU A 276 7.31 13.87 -3.50
CA LEU A 276 7.71 15.21 -3.03
C LEU A 276 8.91 15.75 -3.83
N GLY A 277 9.89 14.90 -4.14
CA GLY A 277 11.08 15.29 -4.90
C GLY A 277 10.71 15.87 -6.27
N ARG A 278 9.75 15.28 -6.98
CA ARG A 278 9.25 15.81 -8.26
C ARG A 278 8.45 17.10 -8.10
N VAL A 279 7.59 17.16 -7.08
CA VAL A 279 6.79 18.36 -6.78
C VAL A 279 7.69 19.56 -6.49
N ILE A 280 8.79 19.36 -5.77
CA ILE A 280 9.79 20.41 -5.51
C ILE A 280 10.50 20.84 -6.79
N GLN A 281 10.90 19.90 -7.64
CA GLN A 281 11.61 20.20 -8.89
C GLN A 281 10.74 20.98 -9.88
N GLU A 282 9.48 20.61 -10.02
CA GLU A 282 8.57 21.22 -11.00
C GLU A 282 7.86 22.47 -10.43
N LYS A 283 7.86 22.68 -9.10
CA LYS A 283 7.14 23.74 -8.37
C LYS A 283 5.68 23.90 -8.76
N SER A 284 5.12 22.83 -9.28
CA SER A 284 3.73 22.74 -9.75
C SER A 284 3.24 21.32 -9.62
N SER A 285 1.98 21.09 -9.94
CA SER A 285 1.42 19.75 -10.05
C SER A 285 2.04 19.01 -11.24
N PRO A 286 2.94 18.01 -11.03
CA PRO A 286 3.53 17.31 -12.15
C PRO A 286 2.47 16.55 -12.93
N VAL A 287 2.50 16.66 -14.26
CA VAL A 287 1.59 15.93 -15.15
C VAL A 287 1.81 14.42 -15.05
N ARG A 288 3.03 14.02 -14.67
CA ARG A 288 3.46 12.62 -14.54
C ARG A 288 3.64 12.30 -13.07
N ASP A 289 2.75 11.55 -12.50
CA ASP A 289 2.77 11.11 -11.11
C ASP A 289 2.89 9.59 -10.98
N ILE A 290 3.05 9.12 -9.75
CA ILE A 290 3.22 7.70 -9.44
C ILE A 290 2.00 6.90 -9.87
N SER A 291 0.81 7.44 -9.63
CA SER A 291 -0.48 6.81 -9.91
C SER A 291 -1.09 7.17 -11.26
N LYS A 292 -0.32 7.76 -12.19
CA LYS A 292 -0.82 8.23 -13.48
C LYS A 292 -1.76 7.22 -14.16
N ASN A 293 -1.35 5.96 -14.21
CA ASN A 293 -2.07 4.91 -14.94
C ASN A 293 -3.41 4.49 -14.33
N VAL A 294 -3.67 4.86 -13.06
CA VAL A 294 -4.88 4.50 -12.30
C VAL A 294 -5.51 5.70 -11.59
N ARG A 295 -5.13 6.91 -11.98
CA ARG A 295 -5.45 8.15 -11.29
C ARG A 295 -6.93 8.34 -11.03
N ASN A 296 -7.77 8.24 -12.06
CA ASN A 296 -9.19 8.55 -11.95
C ASN A 296 -9.92 7.56 -11.04
N ASP A 297 -9.64 6.27 -11.17
CA ASP A 297 -10.26 5.23 -10.35
C ASP A 297 -9.80 5.35 -8.90
N LEU A 298 -8.50 5.57 -8.68
CA LEU A 298 -7.94 5.78 -7.35
C LEU A 298 -8.57 7.00 -6.66
N LEU A 299 -8.68 8.14 -7.36
CA LEU A 299 -9.28 9.34 -6.80
C LEU A 299 -10.79 9.17 -6.56
N HIS A 300 -11.49 8.49 -7.46
CA HIS A 300 -12.90 8.16 -7.26
C HIS A 300 -13.10 7.38 -5.97
N ILE A 301 -12.35 6.30 -5.78
CA ILE A 301 -12.38 5.49 -4.56
C ILE A 301 -11.96 6.31 -3.33
N ALA A 302 -10.90 7.12 -3.43
CA ALA A 302 -10.44 7.97 -2.35
C ALA A 302 -11.48 9.00 -1.89
N ASN A 303 -12.34 9.49 -2.80
CA ASN A 303 -13.42 10.42 -2.47
C ASN A 303 -14.61 9.76 -1.80
N LEU A 304 -14.77 8.45 -1.94
CA LEU A 304 -15.85 7.67 -1.30
C LEU A 304 -15.49 7.21 0.13
N GLN A 305 -14.25 7.46 0.59
CA GLN A 305 -13.84 6.99 1.91
C GLN A 305 -14.51 7.78 3.03
N THR A 306 -15.11 7.05 3.96
CA THR A 306 -15.65 7.56 5.23
C THR A 306 -14.72 7.27 6.39
N ASN A 307 -13.87 6.24 6.27
CA ASN A 307 -12.81 5.89 7.20
C ASN A 307 -11.47 6.40 6.69
N GLY A 308 -10.46 6.43 7.55
CA GLY A 308 -9.12 6.88 7.20
C GLY A 308 -8.51 6.07 6.04
N ILE A 309 -7.77 6.75 5.17
CA ILE A 309 -6.93 6.13 4.16
C ILE A 309 -5.63 5.72 4.84
N LYS A 310 -5.14 4.52 4.58
CA LYS A 310 -3.90 4.00 5.19
C LYS A 310 -2.90 3.62 4.11
N SER A 311 -1.63 3.80 4.41
CA SER A 311 -0.58 3.38 3.49
C SER A 311 0.61 2.79 4.23
N VAL A 312 1.43 2.06 3.49
CA VAL A 312 2.70 1.52 3.98
C VAL A 312 3.67 1.34 2.81
N TYR A 313 4.94 1.58 3.07
CA TYR A 313 6.03 1.17 2.22
C TYR A 313 6.74 -0.05 2.82
N SER A 314 6.83 -1.14 2.06
CA SER A 314 7.60 -2.33 2.41
C SER A 314 8.80 -2.47 1.45
N PRO A 315 10.03 -2.22 1.92
CA PRO A 315 11.24 -2.46 1.12
C PRO A 315 11.45 -3.94 0.80
N GLU A 316 11.05 -4.84 1.71
CA GLU A 316 11.20 -6.29 1.56
C GLU A 316 10.41 -6.81 0.36
N GLU A 317 9.18 -6.36 0.24
CA GLU A 317 8.28 -6.69 -0.87
C GLU A 317 8.44 -5.72 -2.05
N ALA A 318 9.16 -4.60 -1.83
CA ALA A 318 9.38 -3.52 -2.78
C ALA A 318 8.09 -2.95 -3.37
N PHE A 319 7.11 -2.67 -2.51
CA PHE A 319 5.88 -2.01 -2.90
C PHE A 319 5.48 -0.87 -1.93
N TYR A 320 4.73 0.09 -2.47
CA TYR A 320 3.93 1.04 -1.72
C TYR A 320 2.47 0.65 -1.84
N LEU A 321 1.84 0.36 -0.70
CA LEU A 321 0.41 0.06 -0.61
C LEU A 321 -0.36 1.29 -0.13
N ILE A 322 -1.53 1.50 -0.71
CA ILE A 322 -2.50 2.46 -0.21
C ILE A 322 -3.88 1.79 -0.12
N SER A 323 -4.45 1.75 1.07
CA SER A 323 -5.70 1.08 1.39
C SER A 323 -6.85 2.07 1.50
N PHE A 324 -7.98 1.66 0.97
CA PHE A 324 -9.27 2.33 1.01
C PHE A 324 -10.28 1.42 1.73
N PRO A 325 -10.29 1.41 3.07
CA PRO A 325 -11.03 0.41 3.86
C PRO A 325 -12.53 0.37 3.59
N SER A 326 -13.18 1.53 3.39
CA SER A 326 -14.62 1.60 3.12
C SER A 326 -15.02 0.95 1.79
N SER A 327 -14.10 0.90 0.84
CA SER A 327 -14.30 0.27 -0.47
C SER A 327 -13.71 -1.14 -0.55
N SER A 328 -13.01 -1.60 0.50
CA SER A 328 -12.27 -2.88 0.53
C SER A 328 -11.33 -3.04 -0.66
N VAL A 329 -10.58 -1.98 -0.98
CA VAL A 329 -9.64 -1.90 -2.11
C VAL A 329 -8.29 -1.42 -1.61
N VAL A 330 -7.22 -2.04 -2.12
CA VAL A 330 -5.84 -1.64 -1.90
C VAL A 330 -5.15 -1.50 -3.24
N TYR A 331 -4.55 -0.34 -3.52
CA TYR A 331 -3.64 -0.19 -4.66
C TYR A 331 -2.23 -0.57 -4.23
N CYS A 332 -1.58 -1.38 -5.05
CA CYS A 332 -0.20 -1.80 -4.88
C CYS A 332 0.64 -1.22 -6.01
N PHE A 333 1.62 -0.39 -5.67
CA PHE A 333 2.58 0.19 -6.61
C PHE A 333 3.92 -0.51 -6.45
N ASP A 334 4.44 -1.10 -7.53
CA ASP A 334 5.79 -1.69 -7.55
C ASP A 334 6.86 -0.60 -7.51
N MET A 335 7.73 -0.67 -6.50
CA MET A 335 8.76 0.34 -6.25
C MET A 335 10.13 0.00 -6.83
N ARG A 336 10.29 -1.16 -7.48
CA ARG A 336 11.58 -1.62 -8.00
C ARG A 336 12.08 -0.76 -9.14
N THR A 337 11.21 -0.50 -10.12
CA THR A 337 11.59 0.24 -11.32
C THR A 337 10.41 1.07 -11.81
N PRO A 338 10.53 2.39 -11.87
CA PRO A 338 9.52 3.24 -12.49
C PRO A 338 9.45 2.97 -14.00
N LEU A 339 8.31 3.25 -14.60
CA LEU A 339 8.12 3.25 -16.04
C LEU A 339 8.85 4.45 -16.68
N GLU A 340 9.03 4.43 -17.99
CA GLU A 340 9.76 5.46 -18.75
C GLU A 340 9.21 6.89 -18.52
N ASP A 341 7.92 7.01 -18.27
CA ASP A 341 7.26 8.28 -17.95
C ASP A 341 7.35 8.63 -16.45
N GLY A 342 7.98 7.76 -15.66
CA GLY A 342 8.17 7.91 -14.24
C GLY A 342 6.96 7.55 -13.38
N SER A 343 5.88 7.05 -13.95
CA SER A 343 4.82 6.38 -13.19
C SER A 343 5.27 5.00 -12.70
N HIS A 344 4.53 4.43 -11.77
CA HIS A 344 4.82 3.09 -11.26
C HIS A 344 3.80 2.08 -11.75
N ARG A 345 4.24 0.82 -11.84
CA ARG A 345 3.37 -0.31 -12.17
C ARG A 345 2.37 -0.48 -11.05
N ALA A 346 1.09 -0.49 -11.38
CA ALA A 346 0.02 -0.61 -10.41
C ALA A 346 -0.73 -1.94 -10.55
N THR A 347 -1.15 -2.49 -9.43
CA THR A 347 -2.13 -3.59 -9.34
C THR A 347 -3.13 -3.27 -8.23
N VAL A 348 -4.24 -3.98 -8.17
CA VAL A 348 -5.29 -3.74 -7.19
C VAL A 348 -5.57 -5.01 -6.40
N TRP A 349 -5.73 -4.89 -5.08
CA TRP A 349 -6.23 -5.97 -4.23
C TRP A 349 -7.66 -5.65 -3.86
N THR A 350 -8.55 -6.60 -4.06
CA THR A 350 -9.98 -6.45 -3.85
C THR A 350 -10.49 -7.40 -2.77
N GLY A 351 -11.59 -7.01 -2.11
CA GLY A 351 -12.22 -7.82 -1.08
C GLY A 351 -11.51 -7.80 0.28
N ILE A 352 -10.55 -6.89 0.48
CA ILE A 352 -9.79 -6.78 1.73
C ILE A 352 -9.94 -5.36 2.29
N SER A 353 -10.49 -5.23 3.51
CA SER A 353 -10.61 -3.96 4.21
C SER A 353 -9.47 -3.80 5.22
N LEU A 354 -8.30 -3.34 4.77
CA LEU A 354 -7.14 -3.10 5.63
C LEU A 354 -7.23 -1.70 6.25
N ARG A 355 -7.28 -1.66 7.57
CA ARG A 355 -7.53 -0.43 8.35
C ARG A 355 -6.28 0.13 9.01
N SER A 356 -5.22 -0.65 9.09
CA SER A 356 -3.92 -0.21 9.58
C SER A 356 -2.81 -1.08 9.04
N PHE A 357 -1.62 -0.51 9.04
CA PHE A 357 -0.39 -1.19 8.70
C PHE A 357 0.69 -0.86 9.70
N ALA A 358 1.55 -1.83 9.98
CA ALA A 358 2.81 -1.60 10.65
C ALA A 358 3.89 -2.50 10.02
N ARG A 359 5.07 -1.94 9.80
CA ARG A 359 6.24 -2.70 9.44
C ARG A 359 7.13 -2.81 10.68
N THR A 360 7.47 -4.03 11.05
CA THR A 360 8.36 -4.27 12.19
C THR A 360 9.82 -4.02 11.82
N VAL A 361 10.67 -3.90 12.83
CA VAL A 361 12.13 -3.80 12.65
C VAL A 361 12.68 -5.04 11.93
N ASP A 362 12.08 -6.21 12.16
CA ASP A 362 12.44 -7.46 11.47
C ASP A 362 11.89 -7.56 10.03
N GLY A 363 11.22 -6.54 9.54
CA GLY A 363 10.67 -6.50 8.18
C GLY A 363 9.34 -7.22 8.00
N ILE A 364 8.69 -7.66 9.07
CA ILE A 364 7.35 -8.27 9.00
C ILE A 364 6.31 -7.17 8.76
N LEU A 365 5.44 -7.38 7.78
CA LEU A 365 4.32 -6.49 7.51
C LEU A 365 3.07 -6.96 8.26
N TYR A 366 2.69 -6.20 9.29
CA TYR A 366 1.40 -6.36 9.98
C TYR A 366 0.30 -5.56 9.29
N MET A 367 -0.88 -6.16 9.27
CA MET A 367 -2.09 -5.60 8.68
C MET A 367 -3.22 -5.69 9.70
N GLY A 368 -3.80 -4.55 10.08
CA GLY A 368 -4.95 -4.49 10.97
C GLY A 368 -6.26 -4.57 10.20
N ASN A 369 -7.17 -5.38 10.71
CA ASN A 369 -8.47 -5.60 10.14
C ASN A 369 -9.53 -5.71 11.25
N ALA A 370 -10.77 -6.02 10.87
CA ALA A 370 -11.87 -6.25 11.82
C ALA A 370 -11.63 -7.47 12.73
N ASP A 371 -10.89 -8.45 12.27
CA ASP A 371 -10.55 -9.69 12.97
C ASP A 371 -9.27 -9.62 13.82
N GLY A 372 -8.53 -8.50 13.76
CA GLY A 372 -7.32 -8.30 14.54
C GLY A 372 -6.08 -8.03 13.70
N ILE A 373 -4.92 -8.47 14.19
CA ILE A 373 -3.62 -8.33 13.54
C ILE A 373 -3.36 -9.55 12.65
N ASN A 374 -3.03 -9.28 11.41
CA ASN A 374 -2.65 -10.29 10.42
C ASN A 374 -1.24 -10.00 9.91
N THR A 375 -0.53 -11.01 9.42
CA THR A 375 0.72 -10.88 8.67
C THR A 375 0.49 -11.05 7.18
N TYR A 376 1.29 -10.36 6.37
CA TYR A 376 1.33 -10.56 4.92
C TYR A 376 2.16 -11.80 4.60
N SER A 377 1.52 -12.97 4.62
CA SER A 377 2.18 -14.28 4.47
C SER A 377 1.24 -15.32 3.86
N GLY A 378 1.83 -16.43 3.41
CA GLY A 378 1.08 -17.52 2.79
C GLY A 378 0.33 -17.13 1.52
N TYR A 379 -0.65 -17.95 1.12
CA TYR A 379 -1.48 -17.73 -0.07
C TYR A 379 -2.95 -18.11 0.20
N LEU A 380 -3.43 -17.76 1.39
CA LEU A 380 -4.83 -17.79 1.82
C LEU A 380 -5.16 -16.47 2.52
N ASP A 381 -6.38 -16.01 2.40
CA ASP A 381 -6.89 -14.92 3.23
C ASP A 381 -7.49 -15.52 4.51
N VAL A 382 -6.66 -15.63 5.55
CA VAL A 382 -6.89 -16.39 6.79
C VAL A 382 -7.05 -17.90 6.48
N THR A 383 -8.24 -18.35 6.20
CA THR A 383 -8.54 -19.75 5.83
C THR A 383 -9.19 -19.86 4.45
N SER A 384 -9.47 -18.73 3.82
CA SER A 384 -10.25 -18.68 2.59
C SER A 384 -9.37 -18.48 1.36
N PRO A 385 -9.61 -19.21 0.27
CA PRO A 385 -8.99 -18.92 -1.01
C PRO A 385 -9.48 -17.57 -1.55
N TYR A 386 -8.67 -16.93 -2.38
CA TYR A 386 -9.02 -15.68 -3.06
C TYR A 386 -8.82 -15.80 -4.57
N GLN A 387 -9.49 -14.93 -5.31
CA GLN A 387 -9.44 -14.94 -6.76
C GLN A 387 -8.44 -13.89 -7.28
N VAL A 388 -7.62 -14.33 -8.25
CA VAL A 388 -6.73 -13.50 -9.05
C VAL A 388 -7.34 -13.33 -10.43
N ASN A 389 -7.47 -12.11 -10.92
CA ASN A 389 -7.91 -11.80 -12.27
C ASN A 389 -6.87 -10.94 -12.97
N TYR A 390 -6.45 -11.35 -14.14
CA TYR A 390 -5.60 -10.58 -15.02
C TYR A 390 -6.20 -10.57 -16.44
N PHE A 391 -6.52 -9.39 -16.96
CA PHE A 391 -7.04 -9.22 -18.30
C PHE A 391 -6.20 -8.20 -19.07
N THR A 392 -5.83 -8.57 -20.28
CA THR A 392 -5.13 -7.66 -21.19
C THR A 392 -6.02 -6.47 -21.56
N ASN A 393 -5.42 -5.39 -22.01
CA ASN A 393 -6.15 -4.44 -22.83
C ASN A 393 -6.65 -5.10 -24.14
N PRO A 394 -7.60 -4.48 -24.85
CA PRO A 394 -8.00 -4.96 -26.16
C PRO A 394 -6.85 -4.93 -27.17
N LEU A 395 -6.49 -6.08 -27.72
CA LEU A 395 -5.37 -6.30 -28.62
C LEU A 395 -5.86 -6.22 -30.07
N ASP A 396 -5.35 -5.29 -30.85
CA ASP A 396 -5.73 -5.10 -32.25
C ASP A 396 -4.66 -5.58 -33.26
N PHE A 397 -3.51 -6.07 -32.79
CA PHE A 397 -2.37 -6.50 -33.60
C PHE A 397 -1.89 -5.42 -34.58
N GLY A 398 -2.05 -4.15 -34.20
CA GLY A 398 -1.63 -2.98 -34.98
C GLY A 398 -2.59 -2.53 -36.07
N ASP A 399 -3.75 -3.17 -36.24
CA ASP A 399 -4.77 -2.78 -37.21
C ASP A 399 -6.16 -3.23 -36.78
N SER A 400 -6.94 -2.35 -36.17
CA SER A 400 -8.27 -2.63 -35.67
C SER A 400 -9.32 -2.86 -36.76
N SER A 401 -9.01 -2.57 -38.04
CA SER A 401 -9.94 -2.77 -39.16
C SER A 401 -9.96 -4.18 -39.73
N ARG A 402 -8.97 -5.01 -39.37
CA ARG A 402 -8.87 -6.37 -39.88
C ARG A 402 -9.39 -7.41 -38.92
N LEU A 403 -9.96 -8.48 -39.46
CA LEU A 403 -10.41 -9.61 -38.71
C LEU A 403 -9.22 -10.41 -38.15
N LYS A 404 -9.23 -10.73 -36.85
CA LYS A 404 -8.28 -11.63 -36.16
C LYS A 404 -8.96 -12.97 -35.89
N ILE A 405 -8.23 -14.04 -36.14
CA ILE A 405 -8.60 -15.39 -35.78
C ILE A 405 -7.49 -15.94 -34.89
N LEU A 406 -7.74 -16.05 -33.60
CA LEU A 406 -6.77 -16.63 -32.67
C LEU A 406 -6.48 -18.08 -33.09
N LYS A 407 -5.23 -18.47 -33.06
CA LYS A 407 -4.78 -19.83 -33.38
C LYS A 407 -4.28 -20.57 -32.15
N GLU A 408 -3.43 -19.94 -31.39
CA GLU A 408 -2.81 -20.55 -30.23
C GLU A 408 -2.52 -19.48 -29.19
N LEU A 409 -2.81 -19.77 -27.94
CA LEU A 409 -2.31 -19.07 -26.77
C LEU A 409 -1.33 -19.99 -26.08
N ASP A 410 -0.12 -19.51 -25.87
CA ASP A 410 0.94 -20.24 -25.21
C ASP A 410 1.29 -19.49 -23.92
N LEU A 411 0.98 -20.10 -22.78
CA LEU A 411 1.06 -19.52 -21.45
C LEU A 411 2.08 -20.28 -20.64
N THR A 412 3.06 -19.57 -20.09
CA THR A 412 4.10 -20.14 -19.22
C THR A 412 3.88 -19.66 -17.79
N PHE A 413 3.63 -20.59 -16.89
CA PHE A 413 3.41 -20.35 -15.47
C PHE A 413 4.58 -20.83 -14.62
N ILE A 414 4.70 -20.24 -13.44
CA ILE A 414 5.62 -20.67 -12.38
C ILE A 414 4.79 -20.92 -11.13
N GLY A 415 5.00 -22.07 -10.48
CA GLY A 415 4.20 -22.51 -9.35
C GLY A 415 2.83 -23.03 -9.75
N GLY A 416 1.83 -22.86 -8.88
CA GLY A 416 0.45 -23.24 -9.16
C GLY A 416 0.21 -24.74 -9.19
N GLN A 417 0.86 -25.52 -8.34
CA GLN A 417 0.71 -26.99 -8.29
C GLN A 417 -0.75 -27.40 -8.20
N ASN A 418 -1.22 -28.24 -9.12
CA ASN A 418 -2.62 -28.68 -9.25
C ASN A 418 -3.67 -27.56 -9.38
N THR A 419 -3.24 -26.31 -9.54
CA THR A 419 -4.16 -25.19 -9.64
C THR A 419 -4.84 -25.18 -11.00
N GLN A 420 -6.13 -24.90 -11.00
CA GLN A 420 -6.89 -24.68 -12.22
C GLN A 420 -6.85 -23.21 -12.60
N VAL A 421 -6.46 -22.95 -13.84
CA VAL A 421 -6.46 -21.63 -14.45
C VAL A 421 -7.54 -21.58 -15.50
N THR A 422 -8.47 -20.66 -15.37
CA THR A 422 -9.48 -20.38 -16.40
C THR A 422 -8.91 -19.36 -17.36
N VAL A 423 -8.70 -19.76 -18.59
CA VAL A 423 -8.30 -18.88 -19.69
C VAL A 423 -9.56 -18.35 -20.36
N ASN A 424 -9.69 -17.06 -20.44
CA ASN A 424 -10.84 -16.36 -21.01
C ASN A 424 -10.40 -15.65 -22.29
N TRP A 425 -11.24 -15.64 -23.32
CA TRP A 425 -11.04 -14.80 -24.50
C TRP A 425 -12.36 -14.28 -25.04
N GLY A 426 -12.32 -13.09 -25.57
CA GLY A 426 -13.47 -12.43 -26.16
C GLY A 426 -13.07 -11.56 -27.32
N TYR A 427 -13.99 -11.28 -28.21
CA TYR A 427 -13.80 -10.46 -29.40
C TYR A 427 -14.70 -9.22 -29.35
N ASP A 428 -14.25 -8.15 -29.97
CA ASP A 428 -15.03 -6.93 -30.22
C ASP A 428 -15.70 -6.37 -28.96
N TYR A 429 -14.92 -6.26 -27.87
CA TYR A 429 -15.31 -5.70 -26.56
C TYR A 429 -16.43 -6.48 -25.84
N THR A 430 -16.72 -7.71 -26.24
CA THR A 430 -17.71 -8.51 -25.51
C THR A 430 -17.22 -8.82 -24.10
N GLN A 431 -18.14 -8.78 -23.12
CA GLN A 431 -17.89 -9.27 -21.77
C GLN A 431 -18.33 -10.75 -21.59
N ALA A 432 -18.96 -11.32 -22.61
CA ALA A 432 -19.31 -12.74 -22.64
C ALA A 432 -18.10 -13.56 -23.17
N TYR A 433 -17.13 -13.80 -22.27
CA TYR A 433 -15.91 -14.52 -22.64
C TYR A 433 -16.18 -16.00 -22.90
N THR A 434 -15.53 -16.55 -23.94
CA THR A 434 -15.35 -17.99 -24.09
C THR A 434 -14.24 -18.42 -23.10
N LYS A 435 -14.36 -19.61 -22.53
CA LYS A 435 -13.52 -20.08 -21.42
C LYS A 435 -12.98 -21.47 -21.68
N GLU A 436 -11.74 -21.71 -21.29
CA GLU A 436 -11.14 -23.03 -21.19
C GLU A 436 -10.41 -23.15 -19.85
N VAL A 437 -10.60 -24.27 -19.16
CA VAL A 437 -9.92 -24.54 -17.89
C VAL A 437 -8.73 -25.44 -18.15
N ILE A 438 -7.55 -24.95 -17.77
CA ILE A 438 -6.31 -25.73 -17.81
C ILE A 438 -5.87 -26.04 -16.39
N THR A 439 -5.34 -27.26 -16.16
CA THR A 439 -4.77 -27.65 -14.87
C THR A 439 -3.25 -27.62 -14.97
N LEU A 440 -2.62 -26.95 -14.04
CA LEU A 440 -1.16 -26.92 -13.93
C LEU A 440 -0.64 -28.23 -13.36
N LYS A 441 0.61 -28.56 -13.70
CA LYS A 441 1.22 -29.83 -13.28
C LYS A 441 1.32 -29.92 -11.77
N ASN A 442 1.13 -31.12 -11.27
CA ASN A 442 1.50 -31.46 -9.91
C ASN A 442 2.98 -31.82 -9.89
N SER A 443 3.81 -30.86 -9.54
CA SER A 443 5.22 -31.15 -9.28
C SER A 443 5.41 -31.12 -7.77
N LEU A 444 5.56 -32.29 -7.20
CA LEU A 444 5.96 -32.46 -5.82
C LEU A 444 7.43 -32.04 -5.69
N LEU A 445 7.66 -30.76 -5.42
CA LEU A 445 8.96 -30.31 -4.93
C LEU A 445 9.10 -30.79 -3.50
N ALA A 446 10.08 -31.63 -3.26
CA ALA A 446 10.46 -32.05 -1.93
C ALA A 446 11.10 -30.86 -1.18
N GLU A 447 10.49 -30.46 -0.08
CA GLU A 447 11.11 -29.48 0.82
C GLU A 447 12.27 -30.11 1.55
N PHE A 448 13.39 -29.40 1.60
CA PHE A 448 14.58 -29.81 2.36
C PHE A 448 14.20 -29.98 3.85
N ASN A 449 14.56 -31.12 4.46
CA ASN A 449 14.19 -31.60 5.80
C ASN A 449 12.74 -32.10 5.99
N VAL A 450 11.87 -32.09 5.00
CA VAL A 450 10.50 -32.62 5.10
C VAL A 450 10.33 -33.89 4.26
N ALA A 451 11.03 -33.99 3.14
CA ALA A 451 10.88 -35.10 2.20
C ALA A 451 11.89 -36.22 2.50
N GLU A 452 11.40 -37.46 2.46
CA GLU A 452 12.26 -38.66 2.56
C GLU A 452 13.06 -38.90 1.27
N PHE A 453 14.36 -39.24 1.43
CA PHE A 453 15.22 -39.65 0.32
C PHE A 453 14.72 -40.97 -0.32
N ASN A 454 14.75 -41.07 -1.64
CA ASN A 454 14.36 -42.27 -2.41
C ASN A 454 12.87 -42.61 -2.46
N VAL A 455 11.98 -41.69 -2.20
CA VAL A 455 10.55 -41.89 -2.45
C VAL A 455 10.21 -41.42 -3.86
N PRO A 456 9.50 -42.20 -4.70
CA PRO A 456 9.18 -41.79 -6.08
C PRO A 456 8.37 -40.50 -6.21
N THR A 457 7.82 -40.02 -5.10
CA THR A 457 7.03 -38.79 -5.01
C THR A 457 7.85 -37.56 -4.61
N SER A 458 9.17 -37.74 -4.33
CA SER A 458 10.04 -36.66 -3.87
C SER A 458 11.09 -36.37 -4.94
N GLU A 459 10.87 -35.28 -5.69
CA GLU A 459 11.88 -34.75 -6.62
C GLU A 459 12.68 -33.62 -5.96
N TYR A 460 13.96 -33.88 -5.71
CA TYR A 460 14.90 -32.85 -5.25
C TYR A 460 15.39 -32.03 -6.45
N GLY A 461 14.76 -30.90 -6.68
CA GLY A 461 15.15 -30.00 -7.76
C GLY A 461 15.24 -28.56 -7.25
N ALA A 462 16.40 -27.93 -7.38
CA ALA A 462 16.57 -26.49 -7.13
C ALA A 462 16.02 -25.63 -8.27
N SER A 463 15.25 -26.18 -9.21
CA SER A 463 14.79 -25.45 -10.39
C SER A 463 13.35 -24.96 -10.23
N ILE A 464 13.16 -23.71 -10.60
CA ILE A 464 11.84 -23.11 -10.81
C ILE A 464 11.05 -23.99 -11.82
N ILE A 465 9.89 -24.47 -11.40
CA ILE A 465 9.05 -25.29 -12.28
C ILE A 465 8.28 -24.37 -13.21
N LEU A 466 8.67 -24.44 -14.47
CA LEU A 466 7.95 -23.82 -15.57
C LEU A 466 6.92 -24.80 -16.13
N ASP A 467 5.64 -24.43 -16.09
CA ASP A 467 4.57 -25.17 -16.75
C ASP A 467 4.05 -24.38 -17.94
N ARG A 468 4.25 -24.94 -19.13
CA ARG A 468 3.82 -24.34 -20.39
C ARG A 468 2.52 -24.99 -20.85
N LYS A 469 1.49 -24.18 -21.04
CA LYS A 469 0.16 -24.60 -21.47
C LYS A 469 -0.22 -23.94 -22.78
N LYS A 470 -0.80 -24.74 -23.66
CA LYS A 470 -1.31 -24.29 -24.94
C LYS A 470 -2.82 -24.40 -24.96
N VAL A 471 -3.46 -23.31 -25.34
CA VAL A 471 -4.90 -23.21 -25.55
C VAL A 471 -5.16 -22.86 -27.01
N ARG A 472 -6.20 -23.46 -27.61
CA ARG A 472 -6.58 -23.17 -28.98
C ARG A 472 -7.94 -22.46 -29.03
N PRO A 473 -7.91 -21.13 -28.95
CA PRO A 473 -9.14 -20.34 -28.92
C PRO A 473 -9.94 -20.48 -30.22
N SER A 474 -11.26 -20.48 -30.08
CA SER A 474 -12.18 -20.43 -31.22
C SER A 474 -12.76 -19.01 -31.39
N GLY A 475 -13.28 -18.73 -32.59
CA GLY A 475 -13.91 -17.46 -32.88
C GLY A 475 -13.03 -16.50 -33.67
N SER A 476 -13.57 -15.32 -33.95
CA SER A 476 -12.91 -14.24 -34.68
C SER A 476 -13.55 -12.90 -34.36
N GLY A 477 -12.78 -11.84 -34.50
CA GLY A 477 -13.22 -10.46 -34.33
C GLY A 477 -12.13 -9.46 -34.70
N ASN A 478 -12.41 -8.18 -34.62
CA ASN A 478 -11.47 -7.13 -34.97
C ASN A 478 -10.51 -6.80 -33.84
N VAL A 479 -10.93 -7.02 -32.61
CA VAL A 479 -10.13 -6.80 -31.40
C VAL A 479 -10.29 -7.99 -30.48
N VAL A 480 -9.25 -8.36 -29.76
CA VAL A 480 -9.21 -9.52 -28.87
C VAL A 480 -8.87 -9.11 -27.46
N THR A 481 -9.64 -9.56 -26.48
CA THR A 481 -9.28 -9.44 -25.05
C THR A 481 -9.03 -10.82 -24.49
N LEU A 482 -7.93 -10.98 -23.77
CA LEU A 482 -7.57 -12.21 -23.08
C LEU A 482 -7.60 -12.01 -21.58
N GLY A 483 -8.05 -13.01 -20.86
CA GLY A 483 -8.11 -12.98 -19.40
C GLY A 483 -7.66 -14.30 -18.78
N LEU A 484 -7.07 -14.19 -17.61
CA LEU A 484 -6.73 -15.29 -16.73
C LEU A 484 -7.45 -15.12 -15.41
N THR A 485 -8.17 -16.13 -14.98
CA THR A 485 -8.83 -16.17 -13.68
C THR A 485 -8.36 -17.40 -12.93
N VAL A 486 -7.84 -17.19 -11.73
CA VAL A 486 -7.25 -18.24 -10.89
C VAL A 486 -7.78 -18.12 -9.48
N THR A 487 -8.22 -19.22 -8.88
CA THR A 487 -8.50 -19.29 -7.45
C THR A 487 -7.24 -19.78 -6.75
N VAL A 488 -6.64 -18.91 -5.96
CA VAL A 488 -5.43 -19.18 -5.18
C VAL A 488 -5.84 -19.79 -3.84
N SER A 489 -5.28 -20.95 -3.54
CA SER A 489 -5.57 -21.72 -2.31
C SER A 489 -4.29 -22.35 -1.76
N GLY A 490 -3.52 -21.54 -1.03
CA GLY A 490 -2.32 -21.98 -0.33
C GLY A 490 -1.05 -22.17 -1.20
N VAL A 491 -1.13 -21.99 -2.52
CA VAL A 491 -0.01 -22.22 -3.44
C VAL A 491 0.29 -20.96 -4.27
N PRO A 492 1.57 -20.50 -4.33
CA PRO A 492 1.95 -19.36 -5.18
C PRO A 492 1.81 -19.71 -6.66
N ILE A 493 1.38 -18.71 -7.44
CA ILE A 493 1.31 -18.81 -8.90
C ILE A 493 1.73 -17.49 -9.53
N SER A 494 2.53 -17.56 -10.60
CA SER A 494 2.94 -16.40 -11.40
C SER A 494 2.88 -16.72 -12.89
N LEU A 495 2.49 -15.72 -13.67
CA LEU A 495 2.56 -15.76 -15.14
C LEU A 495 3.92 -15.21 -15.58
N GLN A 496 4.72 -16.04 -16.22
CA GLN A 496 6.05 -15.69 -16.74
C GLN A 496 5.97 -15.10 -18.15
N GLU A 497 5.13 -15.70 -19.00
CA GLU A 497 5.03 -15.36 -20.42
C GLU A 497 3.64 -15.66 -20.96
N MET A 498 3.16 -14.80 -21.82
CA MET A 498 1.96 -14.96 -22.62
C MET A 498 2.30 -14.69 -24.09
N ASN A 499 2.15 -15.69 -24.94
CA ASN A 499 2.36 -15.58 -26.38
C ASN A 499 1.03 -15.86 -27.11
N ILE A 500 0.61 -14.90 -27.92
CA ILE A 500 -0.70 -14.88 -28.58
C ILE A 500 -0.49 -14.92 -30.08
N GLN A 501 -0.97 -15.98 -30.71
CA GLN A 501 -0.87 -16.16 -32.18
C GLN A 501 -2.22 -15.96 -32.84
N ALA A 502 -2.25 -15.08 -33.83
CA ALA A 502 -3.44 -14.80 -34.61
C ALA A 502 -3.17 -14.77 -36.11
N LEU A 503 -4.11 -15.25 -36.90
CA LEU A 503 -4.18 -14.99 -38.34
C LEU A 503 -4.90 -13.66 -38.56
N ILE A 504 -4.27 -12.77 -39.33
CA ILE A 504 -4.85 -11.51 -39.73
C ILE A 504 -5.59 -11.68 -41.06
N GLY A 505 -6.90 -11.51 -41.03
CA GLY A 505 -7.76 -11.60 -42.21
C GLY A 505 -7.59 -10.40 -43.16
N ARG A 506 -8.33 -10.45 -44.26
CA ARG A 506 -8.42 -9.31 -45.17
C ARG A 506 -9.36 -8.26 -44.57
N MET A 507 -9.24 -7.01 -44.99
CA MET A 507 -10.31 -6.01 -44.81
C MET A 507 -11.60 -6.59 -45.41
N LEU A 508 -12.67 -6.54 -44.66
CA LEU A 508 -14.02 -6.81 -45.16
C LEU A 508 -14.52 -5.63 -45.99
#